data_b059ef3e17a02de2212025377804d245
#
_entry.id   b059ef3e17a02de2212025377804d245
#
_cell.length_a   1.000
_cell.length_b   1.000
_cell.length_c   1.000
_cell.angle_alpha   90.00
_cell.angle_beta   90.00
_cell.angle_gamma   90.00
#
_symmetry.space_group_name_H-M   'P 1'
#
loop_
_entity.id
_entity.type
_entity.pdbx_description
1 polymer ?
#
loop_
_entity_poly.entity_id
_entity_poly.type
_entity_poly.pdbx_seq_one_letter_code
_entity_poly.pdbx_strand_id
1 'polypeptide(L)'
;MPEIKKQSYNFSTVKGISLNQLQQHYKLYEGYVNKLNEIWSMPVDAKEYGPDNATYSPMRSLKLGETYALDGVKLHELYFENITGGNNQPFGSILKFIMRDFKSYENFLEYLKKVN
;
A
#
# COMPACT_ATOMS: atom_id res chain seq x y z
N MET A 1 5.73 -8.51 -18.87
CA MET A 1 5.04 -8.36 -17.59
C MET A 1 3.80 -7.51 -17.77
N PRO A 2 2.72 -7.77 -17.03
CA PRO A 2 1.52 -6.96 -17.14
C PRO A 2 1.75 -5.54 -16.64
N GLU A 3 0.87 -4.65 -17.07
CA GLU A 3 0.86 -3.28 -16.58
C GLU A 3 -0.17 -3.14 -15.47
N ILE A 4 0.19 -2.45 -14.39
CA ILE A 4 -0.74 -2.16 -13.31
C ILE A 4 -1.34 -0.77 -13.52
N LYS A 5 -2.65 -0.64 -13.29
CA LYS A 5 -3.35 0.63 -13.42
C LYS A 5 -3.60 1.23 -12.05
N LYS A 6 -3.37 2.53 -11.92
CA LYS A 6 -3.66 3.22 -10.66
C LYS A 6 -5.17 3.27 -10.45
N GLN A 7 -5.57 3.17 -9.17
CA GLN A 7 -6.95 3.31 -8.75
C GLN A 7 -7.25 4.78 -8.48
N SER A 8 -8.52 5.15 -8.63
CA SER A 8 -8.99 6.51 -8.30
C SER A 8 -9.77 6.46 -6.99
N TYR A 9 -9.65 7.53 -6.19
CA TYR A 9 -10.32 7.63 -4.90
C TYR A 9 -10.98 8.99 -4.75
N ASN A 10 -12.16 9.01 -4.14
CA ASN A 10 -12.87 10.25 -3.83
C ASN A 10 -12.52 10.68 -2.41
N PHE A 11 -11.74 11.75 -2.26
CA PHE A 11 -11.31 12.24 -0.97
C PHE A 11 -12.27 13.26 -0.34
N SER A 12 -13.37 13.59 -1.02
CA SER A 12 -14.28 14.65 -0.56
C SER A 12 -14.96 14.33 0.76
N THR A 13 -15.11 13.05 1.10
CA THR A 13 -15.76 12.61 2.33
C THR A 13 -14.80 12.33 3.48
N VAL A 14 -13.49 12.44 3.25
CA VAL A 14 -12.49 12.17 4.28
C VAL A 14 -12.43 13.36 5.24
N LYS A 15 -12.53 13.08 6.54
CA LYS A 15 -12.48 14.07 7.60
C LYS A 15 -11.21 13.89 8.41
N GLY A 16 -10.65 15.00 8.90
CA GLY A 16 -9.48 14.97 9.77
C GLY A 16 -8.14 14.99 9.05
N ILE A 17 -8.13 14.89 7.71
CA ILE A 17 -6.93 14.99 6.88
C ILE A 17 -7.22 15.99 5.78
N SER A 18 -6.30 16.95 5.55
CA SER A 18 -6.51 17.97 4.53
C SER A 18 -6.49 17.38 3.13
N LEU A 19 -7.26 17.97 2.21
CA LEU A 19 -7.27 17.54 0.81
C LEU A 19 -5.88 17.64 0.19
N ASN A 20 -5.14 18.70 0.50
CA ASN A 20 -3.79 18.89 -0.01
C ASN A 20 -2.86 17.75 0.43
N GLN A 21 -2.95 17.33 1.69
CA GLN A 21 -2.15 16.22 2.21
C GLN A 21 -2.51 14.89 1.53
N LEU A 22 -3.80 14.65 1.30
CA LEU A 22 -4.26 13.46 0.59
C LEU A 22 -3.79 13.46 -0.86
N GLN A 23 -3.82 14.61 -1.52
CA GLN A 23 -3.36 14.72 -2.90
C GLN A 23 -1.86 14.48 -3.02
N GLN A 24 -1.06 14.99 -2.08
CA GLN A 24 0.38 14.72 -2.05
C GLN A 24 0.67 13.25 -1.79
N HIS A 25 -0.09 12.64 -0.89
CA HIS A 25 0.04 11.21 -0.60
C HIS A 25 -0.32 10.37 -1.83
N TYR A 26 -1.36 10.79 -2.56
CA TYR A 26 -1.76 10.12 -3.80
C TYR A 26 -0.66 10.22 -4.87
N LYS A 27 0.07 11.34 -4.94
CA LYS A 27 1.21 11.47 -5.85
C LYS A 27 2.32 10.47 -5.56
N LEU A 28 2.57 10.19 -4.29
CA LEU A 28 3.53 9.13 -3.90
C LEU A 28 3.07 7.78 -4.43
N TYR A 29 1.79 7.47 -4.27
CA TYR A 29 1.20 6.25 -4.81
C TYR A 29 1.36 6.16 -6.32
N GLU A 30 1.05 7.24 -7.04
CA GLU A 30 1.26 7.28 -8.49
C GLU A 30 2.72 7.00 -8.87
N GLY A 31 3.65 7.53 -8.08
CA GLY A 31 5.08 7.29 -8.28
C GLY A 31 5.44 5.81 -8.16
N TYR A 32 4.87 5.11 -7.17
CA TYR A 32 5.07 3.67 -7.03
C TYR A 32 4.48 2.89 -8.20
N VAL A 33 3.27 3.26 -8.64
CA VAL A 33 2.65 2.61 -9.81
C VAL A 33 3.52 2.79 -11.06
N ASN A 34 3.97 4.02 -11.29
CA ASN A 34 4.81 4.32 -12.47
C ASN A 34 6.14 3.56 -12.40
N LYS A 35 6.78 3.51 -11.24
CA LYS A 35 8.05 2.81 -11.09
C LYS A 35 7.88 1.31 -11.26
N LEU A 36 6.81 0.75 -10.73
CA LEU A 36 6.53 -0.69 -10.90
C LEU A 36 6.32 -1.03 -12.38
N ASN A 37 5.55 -0.20 -13.10
CA ASN A 37 5.34 -0.40 -14.53
C ASN A 37 6.65 -0.26 -15.33
N GLU A 38 7.50 0.69 -14.95
CA GLU A 38 8.83 0.85 -15.53
C GLU A 38 9.67 -0.42 -15.36
N ILE A 39 9.71 -0.96 -14.14
CA ILE A 39 10.44 -2.19 -13.83
C ILE A 39 9.86 -3.36 -14.63
N TRP A 40 8.56 -3.48 -14.69
CA TRP A 40 7.91 -4.57 -15.41
C TRP A 40 8.03 -4.45 -16.94
N SER A 41 8.40 -3.29 -17.45
CA SER A 41 8.68 -3.11 -18.87
C SER A 41 10.11 -3.50 -19.25
N MET A 42 10.97 -3.75 -18.26
CA MET A 42 12.35 -4.14 -18.51
C MET A 42 12.45 -5.58 -19.03
N PRO A 43 13.56 -5.96 -19.68
CA PRO A 43 13.69 -7.30 -20.25
C PRO A 43 13.49 -8.41 -19.23
N VAL A 44 12.81 -9.48 -19.62
CA VAL A 44 12.63 -10.68 -18.78
C VAL A 44 13.73 -11.71 -18.98
N ASP A 45 14.59 -11.56 -20.02
CA ASP A 45 15.70 -12.46 -20.25
C ASP A 45 16.80 -12.19 -19.23
N ALA A 46 17.11 -13.19 -18.42
CA ALA A 46 18.10 -13.07 -17.36
C ALA A 46 19.49 -12.70 -17.90
N LYS A 47 19.79 -13.01 -19.15
CA LYS A 47 21.08 -12.68 -19.77
C LYS A 47 21.34 -11.18 -19.87
N GLU A 48 20.27 -10.38 -19.89
CA GLU A 48 20.38 -8.92 -19.99
C GLU A 48 20.92 -8.29 -18.69
N TYR A 49 20.98 -9.04 -17.60
CA TYR A 49 21.33 -8.51 -16.27
C TYR A 49 22.73 -8.88 -15.79
N GLY A 50 23.51 -9.57 -16.62
CA GLY A 50 24.86 -9.97 -16.26
C GLY A 50 24.92 -11.09 -15.22
N PRO A 51 26.11 -11.34 -14.63
CA PRO A 51 26.30 -12.45 -13.71
C PRO A 51 25.67 -12.19 -12.36
N ASP A 52 25.27 -13.26 -11.69
CA ASP A 52 24.74 -13.20 -10.33
C ASP A 52 25.88 -12.98 -9.32
N ASN A 53 25.49 -12.42 -8.16
CA ASN A 53 26.40 -12.20 -7.04
C ASN A 53 25.56 -12.08 -5.76
N ALA A 54 26.02 -12.74 -4.70
CA ALA A 54 25.28 -12.76 -3.44
C ALA A 54 25.25 -11.39 -2.75
N THR A 55 26.25 -10.56 -2.98
CA THR A 55 26.33 -9.22 -2.37
C THR A 55 25.59 -8.18 -3.19
N TYR A 56 25.84 -8.17 -4.51
CA TYR A 56 25.22 -7.22 -5.41
C TYR A 56 25.16 -7.79 -6.83
N SER A 57 24.04 -7.61 -7.50
CA SER A 57 23.89 -7.86 -8.93
C SER A 57 22.75 -6.99 -9.45
N PRO A 58 22.75 -6.65 -10.77
CA PRO A 58 21.64 -5.89 -11.34
C PRO A 58 20.28 -6.56 -11.15
N MET A 59 20.21 -7.88 -11.28
CA MET A 59 18.94 -8.61 -11.07
C MET A 59 18.50 -8.53 -9.63
N ARG A 60 19.41 -8.68 -8.66
CA ARG A 60 19.05 -8.56 -7.25
C ARG A 60 18.53 -7.17 -6.93
N SER A 61 19.18 -6.13 -7.41
CA SER A 61 18.77 -4.75 -7.22
C SER A 61 17.39 -4.49 -7.84
N LEU A 62 17.17 -5.02 -9.05
CA LEU A 62 15.90 -4.89 -9.75
C LEU A 62 14.76 -5.53 -8.94
N LYS A 63 14.98 -6.72 -8.41
CA LYS A 63 13.97 -7.45 -7.63
C LYS A 63 13.68 -6.79 -6.28
N LEU A 64 14.68 -6.19 -5.65
CA LEU A 64 14.45 -5.40 -4.44
C LEU A 64 13.59 -4.17 -4.75
N GLY A 65 13.90 -3.48 -5.85
CA GLY A 65 13.12 -2.33 -6.30
C GLY A 65 11.69 -2.71 -6.65
N GLU A 66 11.51 -3.84 -7.32
CA GLU A 66 10.17 -4.37 -7.66
C GLU A 66 9.35 -4.64 -6.39
N THR A 67 9.93 -5.32 -5.41
CA THR A 67 9.27 -5.63 -4.15
C THR A 67 8.86 -4.35 -3.42
N TYR A 68 9.78 -3.39 -3.32
CA TYR A 68 9.52 -2.12 -2.66
C TYR A 68 8.39 -1.36 -3.35
N ALA A 69 8.42 -1.27 -4.68
CA ALA A 69 7.38 -0.56 -5.43
C ALA A 69 6.03 -1.27 -5.33
N LEU A 70 6.01 -2.59 -5.42
CA LEU A 70 4.77 -3.36 -5.29
C LEU A 70 4.15 -3.19 -3.91
N ASP A 71 4.96 -3.25 -2.86
CA ASP A 71 4.49 -3.00 -1.49
C ASP A 71 3.95 -1.58 -1.36
N GLY A 72 4.63 -0.60 -1.95
CA GLY A 72 4.15 0.78 -1.97
C GLY A 72 2.79 0.91 -2.62
N VAL A 73 2.58 0.25 -3.77
CA VAL A 73 1.28 0.25 -4.45
C VAL A 73 0.20 -0.38 -3.56
N LYS A 74 0.44 -1.57 -3.05
CA LYS A 74 -0.56 -2.32 -2.29
C LYS A 74 -0.91 -1.65 -0.98
N LEU A 75 0.08 -1.17 -0.24
CA LEU A 75 -0.16 -0.53 1.05
C LEU A 75 -0.90 0.80 0.89
N HIS A 76 -0.60 1.58 -0.16
CA HIS A 76 -1.33 2.82 -0.44
C HIS A 76 -2.77 2.55 -0.85
N GLU A 77 -3.00 1.52 -1.67
CA GLU A 77 -4.37 1.14 -2.05
C GLU A 77 -5.20 0.76 -0.83
N LEU A 78 -4.64 -0.06 0.06
CA LEU A 78 -5.31 -0.42 1.31
C LEU A 78 -5.58 0.80 2.19
N TYR A 79 -4.59 1.69 2.30
CA TYR A 79 -4.75 2.91 3.08
C TYR A 79 -5.87 3.79 2.53
N PHE A 80 -5.87 4.07 1.22
CA PHE A 80 -6.91 4.89 0.62
C PHE A 80 -8.28 4.25 0.69
N GLU A 81 -8.38 2.94 0.51
CA GLU A 81 -9.64 2.22 0.65
C GLU A 81 -10.20 2.35 2.07
N ASN A 82 -9.33 2.25 3.08
CA ASN A 82 -9.75 2.35 4.48
C ASN A 82 -10.27 3.74 4.84
N ILE A 83 -9.69 4.81 4.31
CA ILE A 83 -10.10 6.17 4.66
C ILE A 83 -11.21 6.72 3.78
N THR A 84 -11.44 6.14 2.59
CA THR A 84 -12.49 6.59 1.66
C THR A 84 -13.73 5.70 1.64
N GLY A 85 -13.73 4.61 2.40
CA GLY A 85 -14.80 3.62 2.39
C GLY A 85 -16.10 4.03 3.08
N GLY A 86 -16.26 5.29 3.50
CA GLY A 86 -17.46 5.78 4.15
C GLY A 86 -17.50 5.39 5.62
N ASN A 87 -18.55 4.67 6.03
CA ASN A 87 -18.67 4.21 7.43
C ASN A 87 -17.74 3.00 7.65
N ASN A 88 -16.56 3.27 8.18
CA ASN A 88 -15.51 2.26 8.38
C ASN A 88 -15.65 1.52 9.71
N GLN A 89 -16.86 1.08 10.03
CA GLN A 89 -17.09 0.26 11.21
C GLN A 89 -16.76 -1.20 10.91
N PRO A 90 -16.06 -1.90 11.80
CA PRO A 90 -15.80 -3.33 11.60
C PRO A 90 -17.09 -4.14 11.68
N PHE A 91 -17.14 -5.23 10.94
CA PHE A 91 -18.30 -6.12 10.92
C PHE A 91 -17.84 -7.56 10.70
N GLY A 92 -18.78 -8.52 10.86
CA GLY A 92 -18.50 -9.93 10.61
C GLY A 92 -17.47 -10.51 11.56
N SER A 93 -16.59 -11.35 11.03
CA SER A 93 -15.58 -12.07 11.81
C SER A 93 -14.59 -11.13 12.51
N ILE A 94 -14.20 -10.04 11.85
CA ILE A 94 -13.30 -9.04 12.45
C ILE A 94 -13.91 -8.45 13.71
N LEU A 95 -15.19 -8.08 13.67
CA LEU A 95 -15.88 -7.54 14.83
C LEU A 95 -15.94 -8.57 15.97
N LYS A 96 -16.19 -9.84 15.64
CA LYS A 96 -16.22 -10.90 16.63
C LYS A 96 -14.88 -11.04 17.36
N PHE A 97 -13.77 -11.00 16.63
CA PHE A 97 -12.45 -11.07 17.25
C PHE A 97 -12.18 -9.85 18.14
N ILE A 98 -12.56 -8.65 17.70
CA ILE A 98 -12.40 -7.43 18.49
C ILE A 98 -13.21 -7.54 19.79
N MET A 99 -14.46 -7.97 19.71
CA MET A 99 -15.31 -8.13 20.89
C MET A 99 -14.76 -9.17 21.85
N ARG A 100 -14.22 -10.28 21.32
CA ARG A 100 -13.64 -11.34 22.14
C ARG A 100 -12.42 -10.84 22.91
N ASP A 101 -11.51 -10.13 22.24
CA ASP A 101 -10.20 -9.77 22.78
C ASP A 101 -10.20 -8.44 23.52
N PHE A 102 -11.07 -7.50 23.13
CA PHE A 102 -11.08 -6.12 23.66
C PHE A 102 -12.42 -5.73 24.30
N LYS A 103 -13.38 -6.61 24.34
CA LYS A 103 -14.72 -6.43 24.92
C LYS A 103 -15.65 -5.52 24.13
N SER A 104 -15.12 -4.44 23.53
CA SER A 104 -15.89 -3.53 22.70
C SER A 104 -15.01 -2.88 21.65
N TYR A 105 -15.64 -2.36 20.59
CA TYR A 105 -14.93 -1.62 19.55
C TYR A 105 -14.32 -0.33 20.10
N GLU A 106 -15.03 0.35 20.97
CA GLU A 106 -14.53 1.58 21.59
C GLU A 106 -13.28 1.31 22.43
N ASN A 107 -13.26 0.22 23.17
CA ASN A 107 -12.10 -0.17 23.97
C ASN A 107 -10.92 -0.51 23.06
N PHE A 108 -11.18 -1.18 21.95
CA PHE A 108 -10.15 -1.48 20.94
C PHE A 108 -9.52 -0.18 20.40
N LEU A 109 -10.33 0.82 20.08
CA LEU A 109 -9.83 2.12 19.61
C LEU A 109 -8.97 2.81 20.68
N GLU A 110 -9.36 2.73 21.94
CA GLU A 110 -8.57 3.29 23.03
C GLU A 110 -7.20 2.60 23.16
N TYR A 111 -7.16 1.28 22.98
CA TYR A 111 -5.90 0.55 22.92
C TYR A 111 -5.00 1.09 21.82
N LEU A 112 -5.53 1.26 20.61
CA LEU A 112 -4.76 1.76 19.47
C LEU A 112 -4.19 3.14 19.74
N LYS A 113 -4.97 4.03 20.33
CA LYS A 113 -4.52 5.39 20.67
C LYS A 113 -3.37 5.38 21.67
N LYS A 114 -3.37 4.44 22.60
CA LYS A 114 -2.35 4.36 23.66
C LYS A 114 -1.04 3.72 23.19
N VAL A 115 -1.07 2.95 22.09
CA VAL A 115 0.14 2.32 21.55
C VAL A 115 0.87 3.22 20.57
N ASN A 116 0.22 4.25 20.03
CA ASN A 116 0.81 5.17 19.04
C ASN A 116 1.56 6.32 19.69
#